data_250d29a6eb9be596a35f255b864f153c
#
_entry.id   250d29a6eb9be596a35f255b864f153c
#
_cell.length_a   1.000
_cell.length_b   1.000
_cell.length_c   1.000
_cell.angle_alpha   90.00
_cell.angle_beta   90.00
_cell.angle_gamma   90.00
#
_symmetry.space_group_name_H-M   'P 1'
#
loop_
_entity.id
_entity.type
_entity.pdbx_description
1 polymer ?
#
loop_
_entity_poly.entity_id
_entity_poly.type
_entity_poly.pdbx_seq_one_letter_code
_entity_poly.pdbx_strand_id
1 'polypeptide(L)'
;IGQDERRHLTFVAHPKGIISCVIPTTNPNITILFNGVYALKGRNVILCAPHPRAKKSTVHTCKIFNDALKAAGAPDNIFQYVEEPNIELTQMMMAASDTVLGTGGPNMVKAAYSSGKPAYGVGPGNSQTIFDPEYDNLPMAVGQTVFGCKFDNGIICACNRSFITPKSISAKVVELMKTEKVYYTDDPAVRDRARQLLFPNGLGAINGKPVGQSVQDIAKMLELDIPADTSIIVVKVDKYGTDEPLCREKMVPLAVHIECEDVEEAVKIAKANLLMEGAGHSSVIHTNNKELVERVACELPVSRMLVNSPGVFSANPALANGLCPTATLGCGSWGGNSVSENVGVKHLLNIKTVAERRGNMLWFRAPQKVYFKKGCLPVALRELREVMDKNRAFIVTDQFL
;
A
#
# COMPACT_ATOMS: atom_id res chain seq x y z
N ILE A 1 -11.14 -14.25 21.24
CA ILE A 1 -11.41 -13.24 20.20
C ILE A 1 -12.54 -13.67 19.29
N GLY A 2 -12.71 -14.94 19.05
CA GLY A 2 -13.80 -15.46 18.25
C GLY A 2 -13.96 -16.95 18.37
N GLN A 3 -15.13 -17.43 18.00
CA GLN A 3 -15.45 -18.84 17.91
C GLN A 3 -15.99 -19.13 16.52
N ASP A 4 -15.57 -20.25 15.94
CA ASP A 4 -16.18 -20.83 14.75
C ASP A 4 -16.88 -22.11 15.20
N GLU A 5 -18.15 -21.97 15.51
CA GLU A 5 -18.98 -23.07 16.00
C GLU A 5 -19.09 -24.21 14.98
N ARG A 6 -19.12 -23.89 13.67
CA ARG A 6 -19.20 -24.93 12.61
C ARG A 6 -17.97 -25.79 12.58
N ARG A 7 -16.79 -25.24 12.88
CA ARG A 7 -15.51 -25.96 12.89
C ARG A 7 -15.07 -26.39 14.27
N HIS A 8 -15.80 -26.02 15.34
CA HIS A 8 -15.44 -26.22 16.74
C HIS A 8 -14.06 -25.65 17.06
N LEU A 9 -13.83 -24.41 16.63
CA LEU A 9 -12.58 -23.70 16.87
C LEU A 9 -12.82 -22.48 17.73
N THR A 10 -11.97 -22.29 18.72
CA THR A 10 -11.88 -21.06 19.51
C THR A 10 -10.55 -20.37 19.25
N PHE A 11 -10.57 -19.07 18.97
CA PHE A 11 -9.38 -18.27 18.72
C PHE A 11 -9.07 -17.40 19.92
N VAL A 12 -7.85 -17.53 20.44
CA VAL A 12 -7.37 -16.75 21.60
C VAL A 12 -6.17 -15.93 21.16
N ALA A 13 -6.26 -14.60 21.32
CA ALA A 13 -5.16 -13.71 20.99
C ALA A 13 -4.19 -13.56 22.16
N HIS A 14 -2.91 -13.60 21.82
CA HIS A 14 -1.81 -13.29 22.70
C HIS A 14 -0.96 -12.17 22.11
N PRO A 15 -0.32 -11.33 22.93
CA PRO A 15 0.67 -10.38 22.43
C PRO A 15 1.83 -11.10 21.76
N LYS A 16 2.51 -10.43 20.86
CA LYS A 16 3.81 -10.89 20.34
C LYS A 16 4.93 -10.66 21.36
N GLY A 17 4.83 -9.58 22.14
CA GLY A 17 5.82 -9.21 23.16
C GLY A 17 6.38 -7.81 22.90
N ILE A 18 7.68 -7.70 22.70
CA ILE A 18 8.38 -6.44 22.42
C ILE A 18 8.39 -6.19 20.90
N ILE A 19 7.81 -5.07 20.49
CA ILE A 19 7.79 -4.63 19.09
C ILE A 19 8.84 -3.54 18.90
N SER A 20 9.87 -3.77 18.11
CA SER A 20 10.72 -2.68 17.65
C SER A 20 10.10 -1.98 16.45
N CYS A 21 10.14 -0.66 16.46
CA CYS A 21 9.57 0.16 15.42
C CYS A 21 10.61 1.14 14.89
N VAL A 22 11.04 0.95 13.63
CA VAL A 22 11.93 1.89 12.95
C VAL A 22 11.08 2.94 12.25
N ILE A 23 11.21 4.18 12.71
CA ILE A 23 10.38 5.31 12.30
C ILE A 23 11.00 5.96 11.05
N PRO A 24 10.23 6.20 9.98
CA PRO A 24 10.72 6.84 8.76
C PRO A 24 10.89 8.35 8.93
N THR A 25 11.58 8.98 7.99
CA THR A 25 11.67 10.45 7.93
C THR A 25 10.42 11.10 7.33
N THR A 26 9.64 10.36 6.56
CA THR A 26 8.54 10.88 5.73
C THR A 26 7.29 11.26 6.53
N ASN A 27 6.98 10.49 7.58
CA ASN A 27 5.77 10.66 8.40
C ASN A 27 5.97 10.14 9.83
N PRO A 28 6.96 10.68 10.57
CA PRO A 28 7.35 10.13 11.88
C PRO A 28 6.23 10.16 12.90
N ASN A 29 5.51 11.27 12.99
CA ASN A 29 4.50 11.49 14.03
C ASN A 29 3.32 10.51 13.87
N ILE A 30 2.81 10.37 12.65
CA ILE A 30 1.68 9.48 12.38
C ILE A 30 2.08 7.99 12.50
N THR A 31 3.34 7.66 12.17
CA THR A 31 3.87 6.30 12.35
C THR A 31 3.91 5.91 13.82
N ILE A 32 4.35 6.82 14.71
CA ILE A 32 4.33 6.60 16.16
C ILE A 32 2.90 6.37 16.63
N LEU A 33 1.97 7.22 16.18
CA LEU A 33 0.58 7.14 16.61
C LEU A 33 -0.05 5.79 16.22
N PHE A 34 0.01 5.39 14.94
CA PHE A 34 -0.61 4.14 14.50
C PHE A 34 0.09 2.91 15.09
N ASN A 35 1.40 2.83 14.97
CA ASN A 35 2.14 1.65 15.44
C ASN A 35 2.09 1.54 16.97
N GLY A 36 2.16 2.67 17.69
CA GLY A 36 2.00 2.73 19.14
C GLY A 36 0.62 2.24 19.59
N VAL A 37 -0.44 2.81 19.01
CA VAL A 37 -1.82 2.41 19.35
C VAL A 37 -2.06 0.93 19.00
N TYR A 38 -1.58 0.44 17.86
CA TYR A 38 -1.77 -0.95 17.47
C TYR A 38 -0.99 -1.92 18.36
N ALA A 39 0.24 -1.58 18.72
CA ALA A 39 1.03 -2.37 19.67
C ALA A 39 0.32 -2.47 21.03
N LEU A 40 -0.11 -1.34 21.58
CA LEU A 40 -0.77 -1.29 22.87
C LEU A 40 -2.14 -1.98 22.87
N LYS A 41 -2.96 -1.82 21.80
CA LYS A 41 -4.20 -2.58 21.64
C LYS A 41 -3.95 -4.08 21.59
N GLY A 42 -2.81 -4.51 21.06
CA GLY A 42 -2.33 -5.89 21.06
C GLY A 42 -1.70 -6.33 22.39
N ARG A 43 -1.65 -5.46 23.41
CA ARG A 43 -0.96 -5.68 24.70
C ARG A 43 0.55 -5.93 24.53
N ASN A 44 1.15 -5.35 23.51
CA ASN A 44 2.60 -5.39 23.30
C ASN A 44 3.28 -4.18 23.93
N VAL A 45 4.56 -4.30 24.19
CA VAL A 45 5.47 -3.18 24.44
C VAL A 45 6.05 -2.72 23.09
N ILE A 46 6.25 -1.42 22.92
CA ILE A 46 6.85 -0.87 21.70
C ILE A 46 8.10 -0.06 22.03
N LEU A 47 9.13 -0.23 21.20
CA LEU A 47 10.39 0.46 21.27
C LEU A 47 10.67 1.15 19.91
N CYS A 48 10.69 2.49 19.89
CA CYS A 48 10.81 3.29 18.68
C CYS A 48 12.24 3.78 18.45
N ALA A 49 12.77 3.60 17.24
CA ALA A 49 14.03 4.20 16.78
C ALA A 49 13.74 5.28 15.74
N PRO A 50 14.05 6.56 16.01
CA PRO A 50 13.86 7.65 15.06
C PRO A 50 14.78 7.53 13.85
N HIS A 51 14.33 8.04 12.70
CA HIS A 51 15.26 8.36 11.62
C HIS A 51 16.11 9.59 12.02
N PRO A 52 17.43 9.63 11.77
CA PRO A 52 18.30 10.75 12.19
C PRO A 52 17.81 12.13 11.73
N ARG A 53 17.26 12.25 10.52
CA ARG A 53 16.72 13.50 9.97
C ARG A 53 15.40 13.94 10.60
N ALA A 54 14.64 13.03 11.23
CA ALA A 54 13.38 13.31 11.88
C ALA A 54 13.46 13.14 13.43
N LYS A 55 14.65 13.06 13.98
CA LYS A 55 14.90 12.78 15.40
C LYS A 55 14.09 13.69 16.32
N LYS A 56 14.15 15.01 16.10
CA LYS A 56 13.51 16.00 16.99
C LYS A 56 11.98 15.83 17.04
N SER A 57 11.34 15.72 15.88
CA SER A 57 9.88 15.53 15.81
C SER A 57 9.45 14.17 16.36
N THR A 58 10.22 13.11 16.07
CA THR A 58 9.96 11.78 16.62
C THR A 58 10.02 11.77 18.13
N VAL A 59 11.12 12.27 18.72
CA VAL A 59 11.30 12.31 20.18
C VAL A 59 10.22 13.16 20.84
N HIS A 60 9.88 14.31 20.27
CA HIS A 60 8.81 15.16 20.78
C HIS A 60 7.44 14.45 20.78
N THR A 61 7.09 13.78 19.69
CA THR A 61 5.85 13.01 19.59
C THR A 61 5.84 11.82 20.59
N CYS A 62 6.97 11.14 20.77
CA CYS A 62 7.08 10.06 21.74
C CYS A 62 6.86 10.56 23.18
N LYS A 63 7.35 11.76 23.52
CA LYS A 63 7.10 12.39 24.84
C LYS A 63 5.62 12.66 25.05
N ILE A 64 4.95 13.30 24.08
CA ILE A 64 3.51 13.54 24.14
C ILE A 64 2.73 12.22 24.29
N PHE A 65 3.12 11.18 23.56
CA PHE A 65 2.48 9.87 23.64
C PHE A 65 2.65 9.24 25.03
N ASN A 66 3.85 9.31 25.61
CA ASN A 66 4.11 8.82 26.98
C ASN A 66 3.34 9.61 28.03
N ASP A 67 3.25 10.94 27.91
CA ASP A 67 2.48 11.77 28.83
C ASP A 67 0.98 11.39 28.80
N ALA A 68 0.43 11.14 27.60
CA ALA A 68 -0.94 10.68 27.46
C ALA A 68 -1.15 9.29 28.06
N LEU A 69 -0.22 8.36 27.88
CA LEU A 69 -0.26 7.03 28.49
C LEU A 69 -0.23 7.11 30.01
N LYS A 70 0.66 7.91 30.56
CA LYS A 70 0.76 8.13 32.00
C LYS A 70 -0.54 8.73 32.58
N ALA A 71 -1.10 9.72 31.91
CA ALA A 71 -2.38 10.33 32.29
C ALA A 71 -3.54 9.31 32.24
N ALA A 72 -3.48 8.32 31.34
CA ALA A 72 -4.44 7.22 31.26
C ALA A 72 -4.20 6.08 32.26
N GLY A 73 -3.19 6.18 33.13
CA GLY A 73 -2.86 5.16 34.10
C GLY A 73 -2.16 3.92 33.53
N ALA A 74 -1.51 4.05 32.37
CA ALA A 74 -0.77 2.96 31.77
C ALA A 74 0.47 2.57 32.63
N PRO A 75 0.89 1.29 32.60
CA PRO A 75 2.13 0.87 33.24
C PRO A 75 3.34 1.59 32.69
N ASP A 76 4.38 1.74 33.51
CA ASP A 76 5.65 2.31 33.07
C ASP A 76 6.33 1.42 32.01
N ASN A 77 7.11 2.03 31.15
CA ASN A 77 7.97 1.37 30.14
C ASN A 77 7.26 0.55 29.06
N ILE A 78 5.95 0.70 28.88
CA ILE A 78 5.24 0.02 27.78
C ILE A 78 5.48 0.70 26.41
N PHE A 79 5.92 1.95 26.42
CA PHE A 79 6.31 2.70 25.25
C PHE A 79 7.67 3.36 25.48
N GLN A 80 8.66 2.97 24.70
CA GLN A 80 10.02 3.46 24.83
C GLN A 80 10.54 3.97 23.48
N TYR A 81 11.55 4.82 23.51
CA TYR A 81 12.17 5.35 22.29
C TYR A 81 13.64 5.69 22.53
N VAL A 82 14.39 5.66 21.43
CA VAL A 82 15.80 6.05 21.39
C VAL A 82 15.89 7.55 21.12
N GLU A 83 16.57 8.31 21.96
CA GLU A 83 16.76 9.76 21.76
C GLU A 83 17.85 10.07 20.72
N GLU A 84 18.95 9.31 20.75
CA GLU A 84 20.09 9.48 19.84
C GLU A 84 20.28 8.21 18.99
N PRO A 85 19.59 8.11 17.85
CA PRO A 85 19.64 6.93 17.00
C PRO A 85 20.95 6.82 16.24
N ASN A 86 21.46 5.59 16.16
CA ASN A 86 22.52 5.19 15.25
C ASN A 86 22.26 3.78 14.71
N ILE A 87 23.06 3.34 13.75
CA ILE A 87 22.84 2.05 13.07
C ILE A 87 23.01 0.89 14.07
N GLU A 88 24.04 0.90 14.88
CA GLU A 88 24.34 -0.15 15.85
C GLU A 88 23.20 -0.30 16.87
N LEU A 89 22.77 0.80 17.47
CA LEU A 89 21.68 0.81 18.44
C LEU A 89 20.35 0.34 17.83
N THR A 90 20.09 0.71 16.57
CA THR A 90 18.91 0.25 15.85
C THR A 90 18.97 -1.27 15.60
N GLN A 91 20.13 -1.81 15.26
CA GLN A 91 20.32 -3.26 15.10
C GLN A 91 20.17 -4.01 16.43
N MET A 92 20.75 -3.48 17.51
CA MET A 92 20.58 -4.04 18.86
C MET A 92 19.10 -4.06 19.27
N MET A 93 18.38 -2.98 19.01
CA MET A 93 16.96 -2.88 19.29
C MET A 93 16.13 -3.93 18.51
N MET A 94 16.42 -4.10 17.22
CA MET A 94 15.77 -5.15 16.41
C MET A 94 16.07 -6.54 16.98
N ALA A 95 17.32 -6.83 17.32
CA ALA A 95 17.74 -8.12 17.85
C ALA A 95 17.11 -8.44 19.23
N ALA A 96 16.89 -7.41 20.05
CA ALA A 96 16.27 -7.54 21.39
C ALA A 96 14.73 -7.67 21.36
N SER A 97 14.08 -7.45 20.22
CA SER A 97 12.64 -7.49 20.08
C SER A 97 12.09 -8.84 19.67
N ASP A 98 10.78 -9.05 19.82
CA ASP A 98 10.08 -10.26 19.37
C ASP A 98 9.54 -10.10 17.93
N THR A 99 9.31 -8.86 17.50
CA THR A 99 8.85 -8.54 16.14
C THR A 99 9.34 -7.15 15.74
N VAL A 100 9.72 -6.99 14.48
CA VAL A 100 10.20 -5.72 13.92
C VAL A 100 9.13 -5.11 13.01
N LEU A 101 8.76 -3.85 13.25
CA LEU A 101 8.07 -2.99 12.31
C LEU A 101 9.09 -2.03 11.70
N GLY A 102 9.32 -2.11 10.41
CA GLY A 102 10.30 -1.28 9.73
C GLY A 102 9.69 -0.53 8.56
N THR A 103 9.66 0.80 8.61
CA THR A 103 9.22 1.64 7.48
C THR A 103 10.41 2.47 7.01
N GLY A 104 10.76 2.36 5.72
CA GLY A 104 11.87 3.13 5.16
C GLY A 104 12.38 2.64 3.82
N GLY A 105 13.55 3.11 3.43
CA GLY A 105 14.17 2.71 2.17
C GLY A 105 14.61 1.24 2.12
N PRO A 106 15.00 0.74 0.94
CA PRO A 106 15.32 -0.69 0.72
C PRO A 106 16.37 -1.25 1.70
N ASN A 107 17.37 -0.48 2.06
CA ASN A 107 18.42 -0.92 3.00
C ASN A 107 17.88 -1.16 4.41
N MET A 108 16.94 -0.33 4.88
CA MET A 108 16.30 -0.51 6.18
C MET A 108 15.38 -1.73 6.16
N VAL A 109 14.61 -1.92 5.09
CA VAL A 109 13.77 -3.11 4.89
C VAL A 109 14.62 -4.38 4.91
N LYS A 110 15.75 -4.38 4.20
CA LYS A 110 16.71 -5.48 4.22
C LYS A 110 17.26 -5.73 5.63
N ALA A 111 17.61 -4.68 6.37
CA ALA A 111 18.09 -4.80 7.74
C ALA A 111 17.04 -5.41 8.67
N ALA A 112 15.76 -4.99 8.55
CA ALA A 112 14.64 -5.55 9.32
C ALA A 112 14.48 -7.06 9.08
N TYR A 113 14.47 -7.50 7.81
CA TYR A 113 14.37 -8.92 7.47
C TYR A 113 15.63 -9.72 7.82
N SER A 114 16.79 -9.09 7.86
CA SER A 114 18.06 -9.73 8.24
C SER A 114 18.32 -9.76 9.75
N SER A 115 17.41 -9.20 10.56
CA SER A 115 17.55 -9.14 12.03
C SER A 115 17.41 -10.51 12.71
N GLY A 116 16.94 -11.54 11.98
CA GLY A 116 16.63 -12.87 12.53
C GLY A 116 15.33 -12.91 13.32
N LYS A 117 14.53 -11.84 13.28
CA LYS A 117 13.22 -11.73 13.93
C LYS A 117 12.09 -11.69 12.91
N PRO A 118 10.87 -12.13 13.27
CA PRO A 118 9.70 -11.83 12.46
C PRO A 118 9.60 -10.32 12.18
N ALA A 119 9.48 -9.93 10.91
CA ALA A 119 9.51 -8.54 10.53
C ALA A 119 8.39 -8.19 9.54
N TYR A 120 7.86 -6.98 9.68
CA TYR A 120 7.01 -6.30 8.72
C TYR A 120 7.79 -5.08 8.20
N GLY A 121 8.63 -5.31 7.20
CA GLY A 121 9.37 -4.26 6.52
C GLY A 121 8.56 -3.74 5.34
N VAL A 122 8.43 -2.41 5.20
CA VAL A 122 7.72 -1.79 4.09
C VAL A 122 8.62 -0.79 3.38
N GLY A 123 8.60 -0.87 2.05
CA GLY A 123 9.49 -0.13 1.16
C GLY A 123 8.88 1.15 0.59
N PRO A 124 9.55 1.73 -0.45
CA PRO A 124 9.13 2.95 -1.11
C PRO A 124 7.79 2.79 -1.83
N GLY A 125 7.07 3.90 -1.99
CA GLY A 125 5.91 3.99 -2.85
C GLY A 125 6.26 4.64 -4.19
N ASN A 126 5.36 4.52 -5.16
CA ASN A 126 5.42 5.25 -6.43
C ASN A 126 4.04 5.23 -7.10
N SER A 127 3.04 5.79 -6.42
CA SER A 127 1.65 5.67 -6.87
C SER A 127 1.43 6.30 -8.24
N GLN A 128 1.15 5.46 -9.23
CA GLN A 128 0.82 5.84 -10.60
C GLN A 128 -0.67 6.15 -10.72
N THR A 129 -1.04 7.14 -11.53
CA THR A 129 -2.44 7.52 -11.73
C THR A 129 -2.82 7.35 -13.19
N ILE A 130 -3.77 6.46 -13.46
CA ILE A 130 -4.32 6.17 -14.79
C ILE A 130 -5.65 6.91 -14.95
N PHE A 131 -5.82 7.60 -16.06
CA PHE A 131 -7.06 8.28 -16.43
C PHE A 131 -7.75 7.50 -17.56
N ASP A 132 -8.97 7.07 -17.29
CA ASP A 132 -9.86 6.51 -18.31
C ASP A 132 -10.48 7.67 -19.11
N PRO A 133 -10.37 7.68 -20.47
CA PRO A 133 -10.96 8.73 -21.28
C PRO A 133 -12.49 8.78 -21.21
N GLU A 134 -13.13 7.69 -20.81
CA GLU A 134 -14.60 7.59 -20.63
C GLU A 134 -15.07 7.99 -19.22
N TYR A 135 -14.14 8.37 -18.33
CA TYR A 135 -14.52 8.84 -17.01
C TYR A 135 -15.25 10.18 -17.07
N ASP A 136 -16.45 10.23 -16.54
CA ASP A 136 -17.38 11.36 -16.66
C ASP A 136 -17.02 12.58 -15.81
N ASN A 137 -16.11 12.43 -14.83
CA ASN A 137 -15.76 13.51 -13.91
C ASN A 137 -14.24 13.79 -13.89
N LEU A 138 -13.70 14.19 -15.04
CA LEU A 138 -12.29 14.57 -15.17
C LEU A 138 -11.87 15.71 -14.21
N PRO A 139 -12.68 16.75 -13.94
CA PRO A 139 -12.30 17.77 -12.96
C PRO A 139 -12.02 17.18 -11.58
N MET A 140 -12.87 16.26 -11.10
CA MET A 140 -12.64 15.57 -9.83
C MET A 140 -11.38 14.70 -9.87
N ALA A 141 -11.14 13.97 -10.96
CA ALA A 141 -9.95 13.14 -11.13
C ALA A 141 -8.65 13.96 -11.04
N VAL A 142 -8.61 15.09 -11.74
CA VAL A 142 -7.45 16.01 -11.70
C VAL A 142 -7.28 16.59 -10.30
N GLY A 143 -8.34 17.12 -9.69
CA GLY A 143 -8.28 17.69 -8.33
C GLY A 143 -7.81 16.69 -7.28
N GLN A 144 -8.31 15.44 -7.31
CA GLN A 144 -7.88 14.36 -6.42
C GLN A 144 -6.41 13.98 -6.64
N THR A 145 -5.95 13.95 -7.90
CA THR A 145 -4.56 13.62 -8.21
C THR A 145 -3.63 14.75 -7.75
N VAL A 146 -3.99 16.01 -7.99
CA VAL A 146 -3.24 17.18 -7.48
C VAL A 146 -3.20 17.18 -5.95
N PHE A 147 -4.34 16.94 -5.29
CA PHE A 147 -4.40 16.80 -3.84
C PHE A 147 -3.44 15.73 -3.34
N GLY A 148 -3.45 14.54 -3.95
CA GLY A 148 -2.56 13.45 -3.58
C GLY A 148 -1.08 13.74 -3.85
N CYS A 149 -0.76 14.56 -4.87
CA CYS A 149 0.63 14.98 -5.15
C CYS A 149 1.15 16.00 -4.14
N LYS A 150 0.32 17.00 -3.75
CA LYS A 150 0.73 18.08 -2.87
C LYS A 150 0.69 17.74 -1.39
N PHE A 151 -0.02 16.66 -1.01
CA PHE A 151 -0.21 16.29 0.38
C PHE A 151 1.13 16.17 1.10
N ASP A 152 1.29 16.93 2.19
CA ASP A 152 2.51 17.03 2.97
C ASP A 152 3.79 17.24 2.10
N ASN A 153 3.73 18.22 1.19
CA ASN A 153 4.79 18.49 0.20
C ASN A 153 5.23 17.26 -0.62
N GLY A 154 4.33 16.34 -0.86
CA GLY A 154 4.61 15.12 -1.65
C GLY A 154 5.57 14.13 -0.98
N ILE A 155 5.88 14.28 0.32
CA ILE A 155 6.89 13.44 0.98
C ILE A 155 6.39 12.02 1.28
N ILE A 156 5.08 11.83 1.44
CA ILE A 156 4.51 10.53 1.84
C ILE A 156 4.58 9.53 0.69
N CYS A 157 4.94 8.28 0.98
CA CYS A 157 5.05 7.20 0.00
C CYS A 157 3.76 6.93 -0.79
N ALA A 158 2.59 7.24 -0.22
CA ALA A 158 1.29 7.08 -0.85
C ALA A 158 0.89 8.23 -1.79
N CYS A 159 1.68 9.31 -1.90
CA CYS A 159 1.41 10.43 -2.79
C CYS A 159 1.36 10.01 -4.25
N ASN A 160 0.43 10.58 -5.01
CA ASN A 160 0.39 10.42 -6.47
C ASN A 160 1.68 10.97 -7.10
N ARG A 161 2.23 10.27 -8.12
CA ARG A 161 3.52 10.64 -8.73
C ARG A 161 3.42 10.97 -10.20
N SER A 162 2.31 10.58 -10.84
CA SER A 162 2.13 10.73 -12.28
C SER A 162 0.68 11.03 -12.65
N PHE A 163 0.52 11.63 -13.83
CA PHE A 163 -0.71 11.72 -14.60
C PHE A 163 -0.46 10.95 -15.90
N ILE A 164 -1.01 9.75 -16.04
CA ILE A 164 -0.90 8.94 -17.25
C ILE A 164 -2.22 9.07 -18.01
N THR A 165 -2.20 9.79 -19.11
CA THR A 165 -3.42 10.22 -19.78
C THR A 165 -3.43 9.81 -21.26
N PRO A 166 -4.50 9.17 -21.76
CA PRO A 166 -4.70 9.01 -23.17
C PRO A 166 -4.69 10.35 -23.90
N LYS A 167 -4.10 10.40 -25.08
CA LYS A 167 -3.99 11.61 -25.94
C LYS A 167 -5.35 12.28 -26.18
N SER A 168 -6.41 11.48 -26.27
CA SER A 168 -7.78 11.98 -26.49
C SER A 168 -8.28 12.96 -25.42
N ILE A 169 -7.77 12.84 -24.18
CA ILE A 169 -8.17 13.70 -23.05
C ILE A 169 -7.01 14.54 -22.50
N SER A 170 -5.78 14.32 -22.95
CA SER A 170 -4.57 14.95 -22.41
C SER A 170 -4.68 16.48 -22.35
N ALA A 171 -5.04 17.11 -23.45
CA ALA A 171 -5.20 18.56 -23.52
C ALA A 171 -6.23 19.08 -22.49
N LYS A 172 -7.33 18.35 -22.29
CA LYS A 172 -8.37 18.68 -21.31
C LYS A 172 -7.85 18.54 -19.88
N VAL A 173 -7.09 17.48 -19.60
CA VAL A 173 -6.46 17.28 -18.29
C VAL A 173 -5.47 18.42 -17.98
N VAL A 174 -4.63 18.83 -18.93
CA VAL A 174 -3.71 19.97 -18.77
C VAL A 174 -4.45 21.28 -18.54
N GLU A 175 -5.58 21.49 -19.21
CA GLU A 175 -6.42 22.68 -18.97
C GLU A 175 -6.99 22.67 -17.53
N LEU A 176 -7.47 21.51 -17.07
CA LEU A 176 -7.99 21.34 -15.70
C LEU A 176 -6.88 21.48 -14.64
N MET A 177 -5.65 21.11 -14.93
CA MET A 177 -4.52 21.35 -14.02
C MET A 177 -4.35 22.87 -13.69
N LYS A 178 -4.66 23.76 -14.63
CA LYS A 178 -4.59 25.22 -14.39
C LYS A 178 -5.60 25.67 -13.34
N THR A 179 -6.80 25.07 -13.31
CA THR A 179 -7.81 25.37 -12.29
C THR A 179 -7.37 24.94 -10.89
N GLU A 180 -6.52 23.93 -10.81
CA GLU A 180 -5.91 23.41 -9.57
C GLU A 180 -4.59 24.11 -9.23
N LYS A 181 -4.24 25.22 -9.91
CA LYS A 181 -3.03 26.01 -9.69
C LYS A 181 -1.75 25.20 -9.87
N VAL A 182 -1.73 24.30 -10.84
CA VAL A 182 -0.55 23.52 -11.23
C VAL A 182 0.32 24.37 -12.14
N TYR A 183 1.62 24.42 -11.85
CA TYR A 183 2.62 24.87 -12.82
C TYR A 183 2.97 23.70 -13.74
N TYR A 184 2.43 23.73 -14.95
CA TYR A 184 2.69 22.73 -15.98
C TYR A 184 3.77 23.20 -16.94
N THR A 185 4.71 22.30 -17.29
CA THR A 185 5.76 22.60 -18.27
C THR A 185 6.10 21.37 -19.11
N ASP A 186 6.36 21.60 -20.40
CA ASP A 186 6.93 20.64 -21.36
C ASP A 186 8.35 21.03 -21.80
N ASP A 187 8.94 22.06 -21.20
CA ASP A 187 10.28 22.54 -21.50
C ASP A 187 11.34 21.46 -21.17
N PRO A 188 12.09 20.98 -22.20
CA PRO A 188 13.17 20.01 -21.99
C PRO A 188 14.23 20.48 -20.99
N ALA A 189 14.54 21.79 -20.94
CA ALA A 189 15.55 22.33 -20.03
C ALA A 189 15.10 22.20 -18.57
N VAL A 190 13.81 22.43 -18.28
CA VAL A 190 13.24 22.23 -16.94
C VAL A 190 13.25 20.76 -16.56
N ARG A 191 12.89 19.89 -17.50
CA ARG A 191 12.92 18.44 -17.32
C ARG A 191 14.34 17.94 -16.97
N ASP A 192 15.36 18.44 -17.65
CA ASP A 192 16.74 18.06 -17.39
C ASP A 192 17.23 18.60 -16.04
N ARG A 193 16.90 19.84 -15.67
CA ARG A 193 17.17 20.36 -14.33
C ARG A 193 16.48 19.55 -13.23
N ALA A 194 15.24 19.12 -13.46
CA ALA A 194 14.52 18.26 -12.52
C ALA A 194 15.19 16.90 -12.34
N ARG A 195 15.67 16.27 -13.43
CA ARG A 195 16.46 15.02 -13.36
C ARG A 195 17.74 15.22 -12.55
N GLN A 196 18.52 16.28 -12.84
CA GLN A 196 19.75 16.58 -12.12
C GLN A 196 19.51 16.92 -10.65
N LEU A 197 18.44 17.65 -10.35
CA LEU A 197 18.10 17.99 -8.97
C LEU A 197 17.71 16.76 -8.15
N LEU A 198 16.85 15.91 -8.68
CA LEU A 198 16.25 14.80 -7.93
C LEU A 198 17.07 13.51 -8.03
N PHE A 199 17.60 13.22 -9.21
CA PHE A 199 18.26 11.95 -9.53
C PHE A 199 19.59 12.17 -10.26
N PRO A 200 20.58 12.85 -9.65
CA PRO A 200 21.85 13.15 -10.30
C PRO A 200 22.63 11.90 -10.75
N ASN A 201 22.34 10.77 -10.12
CA ASN A 201 22.93 9.47 -10.44
C ASN A 201 21.93 8.53 -11.17
N GLY A 202 20.95 9.06 -11.88
CA GLY A 202 19.95 8.30 -12.62
C GLY A 202 19.11 7.39 -11.71
N LEU A 203 19.28 6.07 -11.84
CA LEU A 203 18.56 5.10 -11.01
C LEU A 203 19.18 4.88 -9.62
N GLY A 204 20.20 5.64 -9.25
CA GLY A 204 20.79 5.64 -7.91
C GLY A 204 19.90 6.27 -6.84
N ALA A 205 20.44 6.55 -5.67
CA ALA A 205 19.70 7.17 -4.58
C ALA A 205 19.18 8.57 -4.97
N ILE A 206 17.98 8.91 -4.51
CA ILE A 206 17.44 10.26 -4.63
C ILE A 206 18.31 11.26 -3.87
N ASN A 207 18.44 12.47 -4.42
CA ASN A 207 19.06 13.58 -3.69
C ASN A 207 18.19 13.95 -2.48
N GLY A 208 18.74 13.88 -1.29
CA GLY A 208 18.01 14.17 -0.06
C GLY A 208 17.72 15.65 0.18
N LYS A 209 18.39 16.59 -0.54
CA LYS A 209 18.24 18.03 -0.29
C LYS A 209 16.83 18.55 -0.61
N PRO A 210 16.19 18.22 -1.74
CA PRO A 210 14.85 18.70 -2.08
C PRO A 210 13.70 17.97 -1.34
N VAL A 211 13.97 16.81 -0.73
CA VAL A 211 12.93 15.96 -0.11
C VAL A 211 12.14 16.71 0.96
N GLY A 212 10.82 16.77 0.78
CA GLY A 212 9.86 17.43 1.71
C GLY A 212 9.85 18.95 1.66
N GLN A 213 10.62 19.55 0.76
CA GLN A 213 10.61 21.00 0.58
C GLN A 213 9.30 21.50 -0.07
N SER A 214 8.96 22.76 0.15
CA SER A 214 7.77 23.37 -0.44
C SER A 214 7.88 23.46 -1.97
N VAL A 215 6.73 23.60 -2.66
CA VAL A 215 6.73 23.80 -4.11
C VAL A 215 7.51 25.06 -4.53
N GLN A 216 7.50 26.10 -3.71
CA GLN A 216 8.24 27.33 -3.95
C GLN A 216 9.77 27.11 -3.83
N ASP A 217 10.21 26.30 -2.86
CA ASP A 217 11.63 25.99 -2.72
C ASP A 217 12.12 25.07 -3.85
N ILE A 218 11.28 24.11 -4.27
CA ILE A 218 11.58 23.28 -5.44
C ILE A 218 11.67 24.13 -6.71
N ALA A 219 10.76 25.10 -6.90
CA ALA A 219 10.79 26.01 -8.03
C ALA A 219 12.09 26.84 -8.07
N LYS A 220 12.52 27.39 -6.91
CA LYS A 220 13.82 28.09 -6.80
C LYS A 220 15.00 27.20 -7.18
N MET A 221 14.99 25.94 -6.73
CA MET A 221 16.06 24.98 -7.07
C MET A 221 16.05 24.60 -8.56
N LEU A 222 14.89 24.71 -9.22
CA LEU A 222 14.73 24.49 -10.66
C LEU A 222 14.87 25.77 -11.49
N GLU A 223 15.16 26.91 -10.86
CA GLU A 223 15.24 28.22 -11.53
C GLU A 223 13.95 28.59 -12.26
N LEU A 224 12.81 28.31 -11.62
CA LEU A 224 11.48 28.61 -12.15
C LEU A 224 10.86 29.79 -11.40
N ASP A 225 10.29 30.71 -12.15
CA ASP A 225 9.38 31.73 -11.64
C ASP A 225 7.95 31.22 -11.70
N ILE A 226 7.36 30.93 -10.55
CA ILE A 226 6.01 30.37 -10.44
C ILE A 226 5.13 31.24 -9.54
N PRO A 227 3.80 31.27 -9.76
CA PRO A 227 2.87 31.95 -8.86
C PRO A 227 3.00 31.49 -7.41
N ALA A 228 2.82 32.42 -6.47
CA ALA A 228 2.95 32.13 -5.03
C ALA A 228 1.94 31.08 -4.52
N ASP A 229 0.80 30.95 -5.19
CA ASP A 229 -0.28 30.03 -4.85
C ASP A 229 -0.22 28.70 -5.65
N THR A 230 0.89 28.44 -6.34
CA THR A 230 1.11 27.16 -7.06
C THR A 230 0.98 25.97 -6.12
N SER A 231 0.18 24.99 -6.54
CA SER A 231 -0.07 23.75 -5.79
C SER A 231 1.06 22.73 -5.93
N ILE A 232 1.41 22.40 -7.17
CA ILE A 232 2.46 21.45 -7.54
C ILE A 232 3.11 21.86 -8.88
N ILE A 233 4.26 21.26 -9.17
CA ILE A 233 4.88 21.32 -10.49
C ILE A 233 4.58 20.04 -11.22
N VAL A 234 4.15 20.11 -12.48
CA VAL A 234 3.99 18.96 -13.36
C VAL A 234 4.89 19.12 -14.58
N VAL A 235 5.75 18.14 -14.81
CA VAL A 235 6.71 18.11 -15.91
C VAL A 235 6.27 17.05 -16.92
N LYS A 236 6.10 17.42 -18.18
CA LYS A 236 5.83 16.46 -19.26
C LYS A 236 7.08 15.62 -19.53
N VAL A 237 6.90 14.31 -19.66
CA VAL A 237 7.96 13.37 -20.04
C VAL A 237 7.47 12.48 -21.18
N ASP A 238 8.42 12.09 -22.07
CA ASP A 238 8.14 11.28 -23.26
C ASP A 238 8.60 9.82 -23.10
N LYS A 239 9.27 9.52 -21.98
CA LYS A 239 9.77 8.18 -21.65
C LYS A 239 9.21 7.75 -20.30
N TYR A 240 9.34 6.47 -19.99
CA TYR A 240 8.86 5.89 -18.74
C TYR A 240 9.72 4.69 -18.32
N GLY A 241 9.45 4.14 -17.15
CA GLY A 241 10.23 3.06 -16.59
C GLY A 241 11.69 3.47 -16.38
N THR A 242 12.61 2.57 -16.61
CA THR A 242 14.04 2.79 -16.40
C THR A 242 14.68 3.87 -17.29
N ASP A 243 13.99 4.28 -18.35
CA ASP A 243 14.47 5.32 -19.28
C ASP A 243 14.13 6.75 -18.82
N GLU A 244 13.33 6.88 -17.75
CA GLU A 244 12.93 8.18 -17.18
C GLU A 244 12.98 8.18 -15.65
N PRO A 245 14.07 8.63 -15.04
CA PRO A 245 14.20 8.69 -13.58
C PRO A 245 13.11 9.52 -12.88
N LEU A 246 12.51 10.52 -13.55
CA LEU A 246 11.42 11.30 -12.98
C LEU A 246 10.12 10.50 -12.77
N CYS A 247 10.01 9.31 -13.34
CA CYS A 247 8.89 8.38 -13.10
C CYS A 247 9.01 7.62 -11.78
N ARG A 248 10.06 7.85 -10.98
CA ARG A 248 10.30 7.28 -9.64
C ARG A 248 9.58 8.05 -8.54
N GLU A 249 9.66 7.54 -7.30
CA GLU A 249 9.26 8.25 -6.09
C GLU A 249 10.13 9.50 -5.88
N LYS A 250 9.50 10.68 -5.93
CA LYS A 250 10.23 11.95 -5.89
C LYS A 250 10.27 12.61 -4.51
N MET A 251 9.32 12.28 -3.64
CA MET A 251 9.16 12.84 -2.28
C MET A 251 9.18 14.37 -2.22
N VAL A 252 8.66 15.02 -3.27
CA VAL A 252 8.50 16.46 -3.44
C VAL A 252 7.17 16.75 -4.16
N PRO A 253 6.61 17.98 -4.10
CA PRO A 253 5.38 18.33 -4.80
C PRO A 253 5.62 18.54 -6.32
N LEU A 254 6.20 17.52 -6.95
CA LEU A 254 6.43 17.43 -8.39
C LEU A 254 5.94 16.10 -8.91
N ALA A 255 5.10 16.13 -9.94
CA ALA A 255 4.63 14.96 -10.66
C ALA A 255 5.06 14.99 -12.13
N VAL A 256 4.97 13.85 -12.79
CA VAL A 256 5.15 13.76 -14.25
C VAL A 256 3.82 13.62 -14.95
N HIS A 257 3.73 14.15 -16.16
CA HIS A 257 2.64 13.91 -17.09
C HIS A 257 3.16 13.07 -18.26
N ILE A 258 2.48 11.96 -18.54
CA ILE A 258 2.82 11.02 -19.61
C ILE A 258 1.60 10.83 -20.49
N GLU A 259 1.73 11.15 -21.77
CA GLU A 259 0.70 10.86 -22.77
C GLU A 259 0.86 9.43 -23.30
N CYS A 260 -0.27 8.78 -23.55
CA CYS A 260 -0.34 7.44 -24.14
C CYS A 260 -1.43 7.39 -25.20
N GLU A 261 -1.45 6.34 -26.02
CA GLU A 261 -2.46 6.20 -27.07
C GLU A 261 -3.84 5.87 -26.46
N ASP A 262 -3.86 4.94 -25.51
CA ASP A 262 -5.08 4.44 -24.89
C ASP A 262 -4.85 3.97 -23.45
N VAL A 263 -5.87 3.41 -22.83
CA VAL A 263 -5.80 2.88 -21.44
C VAL A 263 -4.88 1.65 -21.36
N GLU A 264 -4.77 0.86 -22.42
CA GLU A 264 -3.89 -0.32 -22.46
C GLU A 264 -2.42 0.11 -22.36
N GLU A 265 -2.05 1.15 -23.08
CA GLU A 265 -0.72 1.71 -22.97
C GLU A 265 -0.51 2.39 -21.63
N ALA A 266 -1.52 3.08 -21.08
CA ALA A 266 -1.46 3.66 -19.73
C ALA A 266 -1.13 2.60 -18.66
N VAL A 267 -1.73 1.43 -18.75
CA VAL A 267 -1.46 0.31 -17.83
C VAL A 267 -0.03 -0.21 -17.98
N LYS A 268 0.47 -0.34 -19.22
CA LYS A 268 1.86 -0.74 -19.49
C LYS A 268 2.86 0.26 -18.91
N ILE A 269 2.60 1.55 -19.08
CA ILE A 269 3.42 2.64 -18.52
C ILE A 269 3.42 2.56 -16.98
N ALA A 270 2.24 2.49 -16.38
CA ALA A 270 2.12 2.38 -14.93
C ALA A 270 2.86 1.15 -14.39
N LYS A 271 2.71 0.00 -15.03
CA LYS A 271 3.41 -1.24 -14.68
C LYS A 271 4.92 -1.10 -14.77
N ALA A 272 5.45 -0.50 -15.85
CA ALA A 272 6.88 -0.28 -16.04
C ALA A 272 7.45 0.64 -14.94
N ASN A 273 6.75 1.73 -14.60
CA ASN A 273 7.13 2.65 -13.54
C ASN A 273 7.12 1.97 -12.15
N LEU A 274 6.10 1.15 -11.88
CA LEU A 274 5.98 0.40 -10.62
C LEU A 274 7.07 -0.68 -10.49
N LEU A 275 7.41 -1.37 -11.56
CA LEU A 275 8.48 -2.38 -11.55
C LEU A 275 9.86 -1.74 -11.38
N MET A 276 10.05 -0.52 -11.88
CA MET A 276 11.28 0.24 -11.63
C MET A 276 11.40 0.63 -10.14
N GLU A 277 10.32 1.11 -9.53
CA GLU A 277 10.25 1.48 -8.11
C GLU A 277 8.79 1.54 -7.64
N GLY A 278 8.50 1.03 -6.44
CA GLY A 278 7.17 1.10 -5.83
C GLY A 278 6.29 -0.13 -6.03
N ALA A 279 6.83 -1.22 -6.57
CA ALA A 279 6.09 -2.47 -6.70
C ALA A 279 5.53 -2.94 -5.34
N GLY A 280 4.28 -3.37 -5.37
CA GLY A 280 3.54 -3.80 -4.18
C GLY A 280 2.87 -2.68 -3.39
N HIS A 281 3.17 -1.39 -3.66
CA HIS A 281 2.61 -0.32 -2.83
C HIS A 281 1.16 0.03 -3.22
N SER A 282 0.93 0.99 -4.05
CA SER A 282 -0.40 1.47 -4.45
C SER A 282 -0.41 2.08 -5.84
N SER A 283 -1.58 2.12 -6.46
CA SER A 283 -1.85 2.83 -7.72
C SER A 283 -3.26 3.39 -7.70
N VAL A 284 -3.56 4.31 -8.60
CA VAL A 284 -4.86 4.97 -8.72
C VAL A 284 -5.37 4.82 -10.14
N ILE A 285 -6.67 4.59 -10.29
CA ILE A 285 -7.38 4.69 -11.56
C ILE A 285 -8.63 5.55 -11.39
N HIS A 286 -8.86 6.44 -12.34
CA HIS A 286 -10.09 7.21 -12.45
C HIS A 286 -10.93 6.66 -13.59
N THR A 287 -12.02 5.95 -13.25
CA THR A 287 -12.92 5.27 -14.20
C THR A 287 -14.28 4.97 -13.55
N ASN A 288 -15.31 4.85 -14.35
CA ASN A 288 -16.61 4.28 -13.96
C ASN A 288 -16.76 2.81 -14.40
N ASN A 289 -15.82 2.28 -15.19
CA ASN A 289 -15.86 0.94 -15.73
C ASN A 289 -15.30 -0.09 -14.74
N LYS A 290 -16.18 -0.91 -14.15
CA LYS A 290 -15.78 -1.94 -13.17
C LYS A 290 -14.93 -3.05 -13.77
N GLU A 291 -15.18 -3.44 -15.01
CA GLU A 291 -14.41 -4.48 -15.70
C GLU A 291 -12.97 -4.00 -15.93
N LEU A 292 -12.82 -2.71 -16.27
CA LEU A 292 -11.51 -2.08 -16.38
C LEU A 292 -10.78 -2.08 -15.03
N VAL A 293 -11.47 -1.77 -13.93
CA VAL A 293 -10.87 -1.81 -12.56
C VAL A 293 -10.37 -3.21 -12.25
N GLU A 294 -11.17 -4.27 -12.48
CA GLU A 294 -10.78 -5.65 -12.20
C GLU A 294 -9.58 -6.08 -13.03
N ARG A 295 -9.58 -5.75 -14.32
CA ARG A 295 -8.46 -6.06 -15.22
C ARG A 295 -7.18 -5.36 -14.78
N VAL A 296 -7.23 -4.04 -14.55
CA VAL A 296 -6.06 -3.26 -14.13
C VAL A 296 -5.53 -3.73 -12.77
N ALA A 297 -6.42 -4.09 -11.84
CA ALA A 297 -6.03 -4.67 -10.56
C ALA A 297 -5.31 -6.03 -10.70
N CYS A 298 -5.67 -6.83 -11.72
CA CYS A 298 -4.95 -8.08 -12.02
C CYS A 298 -3.58 -7.85 -12.67
N GLU A 299 -3.41 -6.77 -13.43
CA GLU A 299 -2.19 -6.52 -14.20
C GLU A 299 -1.11 -5.76 -13.41
N LEU A 300 -1.50 -4.83 -12.53
CA LEU A 300 -0.55 -4.01 -11.80
C LEU A 300 -0.03 -4.72 -10.54
N PRO A 301 1.29 -4.75 -10.32
CA PRO A 301 1.90 -5.36 -9.14
C PRO A 301 1.78 -4.43 -7.92
N VAL A 302 0.56 -4.24 -7.42
CA VAL A 302 0.28 -3.38 -6.25
C VAL A 302 -0.65 -4.08 -5.27
N SER A 303 -0.50 -3.79 -4.00
CA SER A 303 -1.37 -4.33 -2.94
C SER A 303 -2.66 -3.50 -2.76
N ARG A 304 -2.68 -2.28 -3.26
CA ARG A 304 -3.81 -1.36 -3.15
C ARG A 304 -4.07 -0.65 -4.46
N MET A 305 -5.22 -0.91 -5.04
CA MET A 305 -5.75 -0.15 -6.17
C MET A 305 -6.83 0.79 -5.66
N LEU A 306 -6.63 2.08 -5.80
CA LEU A 306 -7.62 3.09 -5.46
C LEU A 306 -8.40 3.50 -6.70
N VAL A 307 -9.70 3.56 -6.56
CA VAL A 307 -10.61 3.96 -7.65
C VAL A 307 -11.23 5.31 -7.29
N ASN A 308 -11.11 6.28 -8.19
CA ASN A 308 -11.69 7.62 -8.05
C ASN A 308 -11.37 8.28 -6.70
N SER A 309 -10.10 8.19 -6.27
CA SER A 309 -9.67 8.60 -4.94
C SER A 309 -8.19 9.01 -4.95
N PRO A 310 -7.77 9.97 -4.11
CA PRO A 310 -6.35 10.32 -3.97
C PRO A 310 -5.51 9.14 -3.48
N GLY A 311 -4.27 9.00 -3.97
CA GLY A 311 -3.35 7.93 -3.57
C GLY A 311 -3.08 7.86 -2.07
N VAL A 312 -3.03 9.01 -1.40
CA VAL A 312 -2.82 9.12 0.05
C VAL A 312 -3.89 8.42 0.91
N PHE A 313 -5.09 8.18 0.35
CA PHE A 313 -6.14 7.43 1.04
C PHE A 313 -5.89 5.90 1.10
N SER A 314 -4.80 5.42 0.51
CA SER A 314 -4.31 4.06 0.75
C SER A 314 -3.77 3.88 2.18
N ALA A 315 -3.21 4.93 2.77
CA ALA A 315 -2.65 4.96 4.12
C ALA A 315 -3.66 5.50 5.16
N ASN A 316 -4.30 6.62 4.83
CA ASN A 316 -5.26 7.29 5.71
C ASN A 316 -6.61 7.47 4.98
N PRO A 317 -7.44 6.43 4.95
CA PRO A 317 -8.68 6.43 4.18
C PRO A 317 -9.73 7.40 4.72
N ALA A 318 -9.62 7.88 5.96
CA ALA A 318 -10.64 8.64 6.65
C ALA A 318 -12.01 7.92 6.55
N LEU A 319 -13.02 8.56 5.95
CA LEU A 319 -14.31 7.95 5.65
C LEU A 319 -14.47 7.57 4.15
N ALA A 320 -13.42 7.74 3.34
CA ALA A 320 -13.50 7.60 1.89
C ALA A 320 -13.48 6.14 1.41
N ASN A 321 -12.88 5.23 2.18
CA ASN A 321 -12.86 3.81 1.86
C ASN A 321 -12.70 2.95 3.13
N GLY A 322 -12.80 1.62 2.97
CA GLY A 322 -12.77 0.65 4.07
C GLY A 322 -11.40 0.11 4.44
N LEU A 323 -10.30 0.70 3.95
CA LEU A 323 -8.96 0.26 4.32
C LEU A 323 -8.66 0.55 5.79
N CYS A 324 -7.86 -0.29 6.43
CA CYS A 324 -7.37 -0.02 7.78
C CYS A 324 -6.39 1.17 7.74
N PRO A 325 -6.62 2.25 8.51
CA PRO A 325 -5.67 3.34 8.62
C PRO A 325 -4.30 2.82 9.10
N THR A 326 -3.21 3.24 8.46
CA THR A 326 -1.87 2.78 8.84
C THR A 326 -0.78 3.69 8.32
N ALA A 327 0.37 3.68 8.99
CA ALA A 327 1.62 4.21 8.45
C ALA A 327 2.55 3.10 7.92
N THR A 328 2.11 1.84 7.96
CA THR A 328 2.89 0.66 7.56
C THR A 328 2.12 -0.09 6.46
N LEU A 329 2.42 0.26 5.22
CA LEU A 329 1.75 -0.22 4.01
C LEU A 329 2.50 -1.42 3.44
N GLY A 330 2.08 -2.64 3.77
CA GLY A 330 2.70 -3.85 3.25
C GLY A 330 2.63 -3.92 1.73
N CYS A 331 3.74 -4.30 1.09
CA CYS A 331 3.89 -4.35 -0.36
C CYS A 331 3.91 -5.77 -0.93
N GLY A 332 3.65 -6.78 -0.10
CA GLY A 332 3.65 -8.18 -0.52
C GLY A 332 4.99 -8.63 -1.12
N SER A 333 4.98 -9.78 -1.75
CA SER A 333 6.17 -10.32 -2.43
C SER A 333 6.66 -9.44 -3.58
N TRP A 334 5.78 -8.66 -4.21
CA TRP A 334 6.16 -7.68 -5.24
C TRP A 334 7.18 -6.64 -4.73
N GLY A 335 7.02 -6.20 -3.47
CA GLY A 335 7.93 -5.27 -2.80
C GLY A 335 8.91 -5.96 -1.85
N GLY A 336 9.04 -7.29 -1.91
CA GLY A 336 9.89 -8.06 -1.01
C GLY A 336 9.44 -8.00 0.45
N ASN A 337 8.14 -7.88 0.69
CA ASN A 337 7.55 -7.78 2.04
C ASN A 337 6.81 -9.07 2.44
N SER A 338 6.74 -9.31 3.75
CA SER A 338 6.03 -10.45 4.33
C SER A 338 4.51 -10.24 4.45
N VAL A 339 4.00 -9.06 4.12
CA VAL A 339 2.58 -8.70 4.20
C VAL A 339 2.19 -7.83 3.01
N SER A 340 1.00 -8.04 2.46
CA SER A 340 0.47 -7.29 1.31
C SER A 340 -0.73 -6.40 1.66
N GLU A 341 -0.97 -6.15 2.93
CA GLU A 341 -2.09 -5.34 3.40
C GLU A 341 -1.63 -4.23 4.35
N ASN A 342 -2.55 -3.37 4.72
CA ASN A 342 -2.33 -2.34 5.74
C ASN A 342 -2.09 -3.01 7.09
N VAL A 343 -0.93 -2.77 7.68
CA VAL A 343 -0.57 -3.36 8.97
C VAL A 343 -1.40 -2.72 10.08
N GLY A 344 -2.09 -3.56 10.83
CA GLY A 344 -2.94 -3.18 11.96
C GLY A 344 -2.74 -4.12 13.16
N VAL A 345 -3.62 -4.02 14.15
CA VAL A 345 -3.54 -4.79 15.40
C VAL A 345 -3.40 -6.29 15.17
N LYS A 346 -4.13 -6.86 14.20
CA LYS A 346 -4.10 -8.32 13.91
C LYS A 346 -2.70 -8.84 13.59
N HIS A 347 -1.84 -8.02 13.01
CA HIS A 347 -0.46 -8.39 12.67
C HIS A 347 0.46 -8.42 13.90
N LEU A 348 0.04 -7.79 14.99
CA LEU A 348 0.79 -7.70 16.24
C LEU A 348 0.25 -8.67 17.31
N LEU A 349 -0.50 -9.68 16.89
CA LEU A 349 -1.05 -10.72 17.73
C LEU A 349 -0.55 -12.09 17.29
N ASN A 350 -0.34 -12.98 18.28
CA ASN A 350 -0.28 -14.40 18.06
C ASN A 350 -1.68 -14.98 18.28
N ILE A 351 -2.19 -15.74 17.33
CA ILE A 351 -3.50 -16.38 17.45
C ILE A 351 -3.30 -17.84 17.81
N LYS A 352 -3.71 -18.22 19.02
CA LYS A 352 -3.79 -19.60 19.46
C LYS A 352 -5.14 -20.16 19.04
N THR A 353 -5.13 -21.27 18.34
CA THR A 353 -6.35 -21.99 17.97
C THR A 353 -6.55 -23.15 18.93
N VAL A 354 -7.70 -23.16 19.64
CA VAL A 354 -8.17 -24.29 20.41
C VAL A 354 -9.13 -25.06 19.51
N ALA A 355 -8.80 -26.30 19.22
CA ALA A 355 -9.63 -27.18 18.39
C ALA A 355 -10.27 -28.24 19.28
N GLU A 356 -11.58 -28.22 19.38
CA GLU A 356 -12.34 -29.24 20.11
C GLU A 356 -12.69 -30.41 19.23
N ARG A 357 -12.68 -31.59 19.81
CA ARG A 357 -13.09 -32.79 19.10
C ARG A 357 -14.57 -32.66 18.72
N ARG A 358 -14.86 -32.79 17.44
CA ARG A 358 -16.23 -33.00 16.99
C ARG A 358 -16.67 -34.37 17.48
N GLY A 359 -17.59 -34.39 18.45
CA GLY A 359 -18.17 -35.64 18.93
C GLY A 359 -18.84 -36.39 17.77
N ASN A 360 -18.72 -37.67 17.72
CA ASN A 360 -19.39 -38.63 16.83
C ASN A 360 -19.98 -38.14 15.49
N MET A 361 -19.49 -37.04 14.94
CA MET A 361 -19.87 -36.64 13.58
C MET A 361 -19.15 -37.57 12.61
N LEU A 362 -19.79 -38.66 12.26
CA LEU A 362 -19.50 -39.36 11.04
C LEU A 362 -19.77 -38.40 9.89
N TRP A 363 -18.71 -37.94 9.25
CA TRP A 363 -18.84 -37.19 8.01
C TRP A 363 -19.33 -38.16 6.93
N PHE A 364 -20.62 -38.18 6.69
CA PHE A 364 -21.16 -38.83 5.52
C PHE A 364 -21.55 -37.72 4.52
N ARG A 365 -20.80 -37.61 3.45
CA ARG A 365 -21.17 -36.81 2.30
C ARG A 365 -22.10 -37.66 1.44
N ALA A 366 -23.38 -37.62 1.72
CA ALA A 366 -24.35 -38.25 0.82
C ALA A 366 -24.35 -37.49 -0.51
N PRO A 367 -24.41 -38.15 -1.64
CA PRO A 367 -24.75 -37.50 -2.90
C PRO A 367 -26.09 -36.79 -2.78
N GLN A 368 -26.31 -35.78 -3.60
CA GLN A 368 -27.55 -34.97 -3.55
C GLN A 368 -28.83 -35.82 -3.61
N LYS A 369 -28.75 -37.00 -4.24
CA LYS A 369 -29.83 -37.97 -4.30
C LYS A 369 -29.27 -39.38 -4.15
N VAL A 370 -30.00 -40.18 -3.36
CA VAL A 370 -29.73 -41.63 -3.19
C VAL A 370 -31.00 -42.38 -3.55
N TYR A 371 -30.95 -43.22 -4.54
CA TYR A 371 -32.06 -44.10 -4.95
C TYR A 371 -31.86 -45.47 -4.32
N PHE A 372 -32.77 -45.84 -3.47
CA PHE A 372 -32.69 -47.11 -2.74
C PHE A 372 -33.95 -47.96 -2.94
N LYS A 373 -33.98 -48.72 -4.02
CA LYS A 373 -35.05 -49.69 -4.30
C LYS A 373 -34.63 -50.57 -5.46
N LYS A 374 -35.04 -51.84 -5.45
CA LYS A 374 -34.88 -52.73 -6.60
C LYS A 374 -35.56 -52.13 -7.84
N GLY A 375 -34.85 -51.99 -8.94
CA GLY A 375 -35.35 -51.42 -10.19
C GLY A 375 -35.33 -49.90 -10.24
N CYS A 376 -34.66 -49.19 -9.34
CA CYS A 376 -34.57 -47.71 -9.36
C CYS A 376 -33.54 -47.14 -10.39
N LEU A 377 -32.65 -47.99 -10.93
CA LEU A 377 -31.63 -47.54 -11.87
C LEU A 377 -32.16 -46.82 -13.10
N PRO A 378 -33.20 -47.28 -13.80
CA PRO A 378 -33.75 -46.57 -14.95
C PRO A 378 -34.32 -45.19 -14.58
N VAL A 379 -34.87 -45.03 -13.37
CA VAL A 379 -35.39 -43.78 -12.88
C VAL A 379 -34.23 -42.79 -12.59
N ALA A 380 -33.17 -43.30 -11.94
CA ALA A 380 -31.96 -42.50 -11.65
C ALA A 380 -31.26 -42.00 -12.92
N LEU A 381 -31.13 -42.88 -13.94
CA LEU A 381 -30.53 -42.52 -15.23
C LEU A 381 -31.37 -41.53 -16.02
N ARG A 382 -32.73 -41.61 -15.94
CA ARG A 382 -33.60 -40.63 -16.56
C ARG A 382 -33.46 -39.26 -15.90
N GLU A 383 -33.47 -39.20 -14.60
CA GLU A 383 -33.29 -37.95 -13.88
C GLU A 383 -31.90 -37.35 -14.10
N LEU A 384 -30.86 -38.13 -14.17
CA LEU A 384 -29.50 -37.68 -14.50
C LEU A 384 -29.49 -36.95 -15.85
N ARG A 385 -30.23 -37.48 -16.83
CA ARG A 385 -30.32 -36.91 -18.17
C ARG A 385 -31.25 -35.70 -18.24
N GLU A 386 -32.49 -35.84 -17.71
CA GLU A 386 -33.57 -34.88 -17.93
C GLU A 386 -33.57 -33.70 -16.95
N VAL A 387 -33.07 -33.92 -15.73
CA VAL A 387 -33.07 -32.91 -14.67
C VAL A 387 -31.66 -32.35 -14.40
N MET A 388 -30.65 -33.20 -14.44
CA MET A 388 -29.30 -32.82 -14.12
C MET A 388 -28.41 -32.51 -15.36
N ASP A 389 -28.98 -32.68 -16.58
CA ASP A 389 -28.30 -32.48 -17.87
C ASP A 389 -26.94 -33.19 -17.97
N LYS A 390 -26.87 -34.43 -17.53
CA LYS A 390 -25.67 -35.28 -17.59
C LYS A 390 -25.85 -36.43 -18.54
N ASN A 391 -24.96 -36.58 -19.51
CA ASN A 391 -25.00 -37.60 -20.55
C ASN A 391 -24.02 -38.76 -20.34
N ARG A 392 -23.23 -38.70 -19.27
CA ARG A 392 -22.24 -39.75 -18.92
C ARG A 392 -22.37 -40.10 -17.44
N ALA A 393 -22.34 -41.38 -17.14
CA ALA A 393 -22.29 -41.90 -15.79
C ALA A 393 -21.12 -42.86 -15.66
N PHE A 394 -20.41 -42.79 -14.53
CA PHE A 394 -19.43 -43.81 -14.15
C PHE A 394 -20.09 -44.76 -13.14
N ILE A 395 -20.17 -46.01 -13.49
CA ILE A 395 -20.87 -47.02 -12.68
C ILE A 395 -19.81 -47.88 -11.99
N VAL A 396 -19.87 -47.93 -10.67
CA VAL A 396 -19.08 -48.87 -9.83
C VAL A 396 -20.05 -49.93 -9.33
N THR A 397 -19.77 -51.17 -9.60
CA THR A 397 -20.57 -52.33 -9.20
C THR A 397 -19.65 -53.49 -8.84
N ASP A 398 -20.17 -54.48 -8.16
CA ASP A 398 -19.49 -55.75 -7.94
C ASP A 398 -19.97 -56.81 -8.95
N GLN A 399 -19.42 -58.01 -8.87
CA GLN A 399 -19.72 -59.10 -9.81
C GLN A 399 -21.07 -59.77 -9.57
N PHE A 400 -21.84 -59.30 -8.59
CA PHE A 400 -23.13 -59.87 -8.21
C PHE A 400 -24.33 -59.05 -8.62
N LEU A 401 -24.12 -57.87 -9.27
CA LEU A 401 -25.16 -56.99 -9.77
C LEU A 401 -25.35 -57.09 -11.29
#